data_b754d256416359a3479b592344fb15be
#
_entry.id   b754d256416359a3479b592344fb15be
#
_cell.length_a   1.000
_cell.length_b   1.000
_cell.length_c   1.000
_cell.angle_alpha   90.00
_cell.angle_beta   90.00
_cell.angle_gamma   90.00
#
_symmetry.space_group_name_H-M   'P 1'
#
loop_
_entity.id
_entity.type
_entity.pdbx_description
1 polymer ?
#
loop_
_entity_poly.entity_id
_entity_poly.type
_entity_poly.pdbx_seq_one_letter_code
_entity_poly.pdbx_strand_id
1 'polypeptide(L)'
;MTGLGAVTPLGGDAPSTWRAAVAGESGIDFIRAFDASEFPVRIAAEVKDFDPSQVASPKDARRLDRNVLISLGAAREAVADAGLDGVYSPDRVGILFGTAIGGFISIIEQADVLRERGPDRVAPTFLPNVLVDTASGQLAIALGFRGPNYAPVSACATGSTAVGEAAELIKRGDADAILAGGAEACIHPLVLAGFCSMRGLAAEDEHPPRASRPFDATRAGFVMGEGACVLVLEELEVAERRGATIYAEILGYAMSNDAHHLAQPDPESVGVGEMMRRALERAGLEPEQIGYINAHGTSTPLGDAAETRAIKQVFGDHAYKLAVSSTKSVTGHCFGAAGAIEAMMCVRAVHDGVLPPTMNYEHPDPECDLDYVPNQARPVQVDVALSNAMGLGGHNGCVLVGRVP
;
A
#
# COMPACT_ATOMS: atom_id res chain seq x y z
N MET A 1 5.14 -1.14 16.13
CA MET A 1 5.87 -1.37 14.85
C MET A 1 7.32 -1.06 15.07
N THR A 2 8.15 -2.03 14.75
CA THR A 2 9.59 -2.01 15.09
C THR A 2 10.50 -2.12 13.87
N GLY A 3 9.96 -2.46 12.69
CA GLY A 3 10.72 -2.51 11.46
C GLY A 3 9.90 -2.11 10.26
N LEU A 4 10.54 -1.42 9.33
CA LEU A 4 9.98 -0.94 8.08
C LEU A 4 10.85 -1.40 6.91
N GLY A 5 10.24 -1.86 5.83
CA GLY A 5 10.93 -2.18 4.60
C GLY A 5 10.06 -1.87 3.40
N ALA A 6 10.65 -1.31 2.36
CA ALA A 6 9.91 -0.90 1.18
C ALA A 6 10.74 -1.00 -0.10
N VAL A 7 10.10 -1.38 -1.18
CA VAL A 7 10.61 -1.27 -2.55
C VAL A 7 9.51 -0.60 -3.35
N THR A 8 9.69 0.66 -3.73
CA THR A 8 8.65 1.50 -4.31
C THR A 8 9.17 2.28 -5.51
N PRO A 9 8.30 2.94 -6.29
CA PRO A 9 8.74 3.85 -7.35
C PRO A 9 9.59 5.02 -6.85
N LEU A 10 9.55 5.32 -5.55
CA LEU A 10 10.30 6.41 -4.92
C LEU A 10 11.68 5.98 -4.42
N GLY A 11 11.89 4.69 -4.18
CA GLY A 11 13.16 4.19 -3.67
C GLY A 11 13.19 2.69 -3.43
N GLY A 12 14.38 2.14 -3.29
CA GLY A 12 14.63 0.72 -3.05
C GLY A 12 14.62 0.31 -1.58
N ASP A 13 14.36 1.26 -0.66
CA ASP A 13 14.27 1.06 0.78
C ASP A 13 13.24 2.02 1.42
N ALA A 14 12.84 1.74 2.66
CA ALA A 14 11.87 2.56 3.39
C ALA A 14 12.38 3.99 3.66
N PRO A 15 13.65 4.23 4.05
CA PRO A 15 14.19 5.56 4.23
C PRO A 15 14.19 6.41 2.95
N SER A 16 14.60 5.87 1.80
CA SER A 16 14.59 6.60 0.53
C SER A 16 13.16 6.88 0.05
N THR A 17 12.27 5.91 0.19
CA THR A 17 10.84 6.08 -0.11
C THR A 17 10.24 7.23 0.71
N TRP A 18 10.51 7.28 2.00
CA TRP A 18 10.02 8.36 2.87
C TRP A 18 10.59 9.72 2.50
N ARG A 19 11.92 9.82 2.32
CA ARG A 19 12.57 11.09 1.94
C ARG A 19 12.00 11.66 0.64
N ALA A 20 11.84 10.81 -0.39
CA ALA A 20 11.27 11.21 -1.66
C ALA A 20 9.81 11.65 -1.53
N ALA A 21 8.99 10.92 -0.74
CA ALA A 21 7.61 11.30 -0.48
C ALA A 21 7.49 12.67 0.20
N VAL A 22 8.30 12.95 1.23
CA VAL A 22 8.35 14.25 1.91
C VAL A 22 8.87 15.35 0.99
N ALA A 23 9.84 15.04 0.13
CA ALA A 23 10.35 16.01 -0.87
C ALA A 23 9.36 16.27 -2.01
N GLY A 24 8.28 15.49 -2.15
CA GLY A 24 7.34 15.58 -3.26
C GLY A 24 7.93 15.07 -4.59
N GLU A 25 8.97 14.25 -4.53
CA GLU A 25 9.61 13.65 -5.71
C GLU A 25 8.72 12.55 -6.28
N SER A 26 8.38 12.66 -7.57
CA SER A 26 7.48 11.71 -8.22
C SER A 26 8.20 10.48 -8.75
N GLY A 27 7.63 9.30 -8.46
CA GLY A 27 8.04 8.04 -9.07
C GLY A 27 7.39 7.78 -10.44
N ILE A 28 6.44 8.62 -10.86
CA ILE A 28 5.68 8.47 -12.10
C ILE A 28 6.53 8.91 -13.30
N ASP A 29 6.58 8.09 -14.33
CA ASP A 29 7.37 8.32 -15.55
C ASP A 29 6.71 7.57 -16.73
N PHE A 30 7.27 7.67 -17.92
CA PHE A 30 6.88 6.82 -19.03
C PHE A 30 7.18 5.34 -18.74
N ILE A 31 6.28 4.48 -19.16
CA ILE A 31 6.42 3.02 -19.01
C ILE A 31 7.68 2.55 -19.75
N ARG A 32 8.52 1.76 -19.05
CA ARG A 32 9.75 1.15 -19.56
C ARG A 32 9.66 -0.37 -19.69
N ALA A 33 8.74 -1.00 -18.97
CA ALA A 33 8.57 -2.45 -18.96
C ALA A 33 8.15 -3.02 -20.31
N PHE A 34 7.49 -2.23 -21.17
CA PHE A 34 7.07 -2.60 -22.51
C PHE A 34 6.84 -1.35 -23.38
N ASP A 35 6.72 -1.55 -24.70
CA ASP A 35 6.37 -0.48 -25.63
C ASP A 35 4.88 -0.10 -25.48
N ALA A 36 4.63 1.06 -24.88
CA ALA A 36 3.28 1.59 -24.64
C ALA A 36 2.82 2.59 -25.72
N SER A 37 3.52 2.72 -26.85
CA SER A 37 3.27 3.75 -27.88
C SER A 37 1.86 3.68 -28.50
N GLU A 38 1.28 2.49 -28.58
CA GLU A 38 -0.09 2.28 -29.10
C GLU A 38 -1.20 2.43 -28.04
N PHE A 39 -0.84 2.66 -26.78
CA PHE A 39 -1.83 2.80 -25.71
C PHE A 39 -2.23 4.27 -25.49
N PRO A 40 -3.47 4.52 -25.10
CA PRO A 40 -3.92 5.88 -24.78
C PRO A 40 -3.31 6.43 -23.48
N VAL A 41 -2.72 5.56 -22.65
CA VAL A 41 -1.96 5.91 -21.44
C VAL A 41 -0.59 5.26 -21.55
N ARG A 42 0.47 6.05 -21.33
CA ARG A 42 1.87 5.61 -21.54
C ARG A 42 2.73 5.80 -20.30
N ILE A 43 2.11 6.05 -19.16
CA ILE A 43 2.76 6.38 -17.89
C ILE A 43 2.42 5.37 -16.81
N ALA A 44 3.38 5.14 -15.91
CA ALA A 44 3.22 4.33 -14.70
C ALA A 44 4.26 4.74 -13.65
N ALA A 45 4.08 4.29 -12.43
CA ALA A 45 5.06 4.39 -11.36
C ALA A 45 5.75 3.02 -11.18
N GLU A 46 6.82 2.81 -11.92
CA GLU A 46 7.62 1.58 -11.90
C GLU A 46 8.66 1.62 -10.80
N VAL A 47 8.95 0.48 -10.20
CA VAL A 47 10.13 0.30 -9.33
C VAL A 47 11.38 0.33 -10.20
N LYS A 48 12.24 1.32 -9.97
CA LYS A 48 13.46 1.56 -10.72
C LYS A 48 14.65 0.89 -10.03
N ASP A 49 15.62 0.42 -10.82
CA ASP A 49 16.95 -0.06 -10.36
C ASP A 49 16.92 -1.19 -9.31
N PHE A 50 15.83 -1.96 -9.23
CA PHE A 50 15.76 -3.15 -8.37
C PHE A 50 16.58 -4.30 -8.98
N ASP A 51 17.62 -4.73 -8.25
CA ASP A 51 18.45 -5.87 -8.63
C ASP A 51 17.99 -7.16 -7.92
N PRO A 52 17.35 -8.11 -8.63
CA PRO A 52 16.90 -9.37 -8.05
C PRO A 52 18.02 -10.23 -7.45
N SER A 53 19.27 -10.03 -7.87
CA SER A 53 20.41 -10.80 -7.37
C SER A 53 20.72 -10.53 -5.89
N GLN A 54 20.27 -9.41 -5.35
CA GLN A 54 20.38 -9.07 -3.94
C GLN A 54 19.47 -9.92 -3.04
N VAL A 55 18.40 -10.46 -3.60
CA VAL A 55 17.35 -11.15 -2.83
C VAL A 55 17.19 -12.62 -3.18
N ALA A 56 17.64 -13.04 -4.35
CA ALA A 56 17.48 -14.42 -4.84
C ALA A 56 18.69 -14.89 -5.63
N SER A 57 18.91 -16.22 -5.68
CA SER A 57 19.90 -16.78 -6.60
C SER A 57 19.52 -16.49 -8.07
N PRO A 58 20.50 -16.47 -9.02
CA PRO A 58 20.16 -16.28 -10.43
C PRO A 58 19.17 -17.31 -10.99
N LYS A 59 19.12 -18.50 -10.39
CA LYS A 59 18.15 -19.55 -10.74
C LYS A 59 16.75 -19.21 -10.24
N ASP A 60 16.66 -18.75 -9.00
CA ASP A 60 15.36 -18.43 -8.37
C ASP A 60 14.82 -17.09 -8.89
N ALA A 61 15.67 -16.10 -9.12
CA ALA A 61 15.28 -14.83 -9.73
C ALA A 61 14.59 -14.99 -11.11
N ARG A 62 14.95 -16.04 -11.88
CA ARG A 62 14.29 -16.36 -13.15
C ARG A 62 13.01 -17.18 -13.03
N ARG A 63 12.67 -17.64 -11.84
CA ARG A 63 11.51 -18.52 -11.59
C ARG A 63 10.43 -17.85 -10.79
N LEU A 64 10.79 -16.92 -9.93
CA LEU A 64 9.87 -16.18 -9.08
C LEU A 64 9.25 -15.03 -9.86
N ASP A 65 7.98 -14.79 -9.63
CA ASP A 65 7.30 -13.60 -10.17
C ASP A 65 7.91 -12.32 -9.57
N ARG A 66 7.82 -11.21 -10.30
CA ARG A 66 8.38 -9.92 -9.89
C ARG A 66 7.83 -9.46 -8.54
N ASN A 67 6.54 -9.67 -8.27
CA ASN A 67 5.92 -9.31 -7.00
C ASN A 67 6.61 -10.00 -5.82
N VAL A 68 7.00 -11.27 -5.96
CA VAL A 68 7.72 -12.03 -4.93
C VAL A 68 9.14 -11.47 -4.73
N LEU A 69 9.83 -11.12 -5.81
CA LEU A 69 11.20 -10.60 -5.74
C LEU A 69 11.27 -9.27 -4.98
N ILE A 70 10.38 -8.32 -5.30
CA ILE A 70 10.33 -7.04 -4.58
C ILE A 70 9.86 -7.22 -3.14
N SER A 71 8.97 -8.19 -2.86
CA SER A 71 8.56 -8.56 -1.50
C SER A 71 9.71 -9.05 -0.65
N LEU A 72 10.60 -9.89 -1.22
CA LEU A 72 11.82 -10.36 -0.54
C LEU A 72 12.76 -9.21 -0.17
N GLY A 73 12.87 -8.20 -1.04
CA GLY A 73 13.65 -7.00 -0.76
C GLY A 73 13.11 -6.25 0.46
N ALA A 74 11.83 -5.89 0.41
CA ALA A 74 11.18 -5.18 1.50
C ALA A 74 11.18 -5.98 2.82
N ALA A 75 10.95 -7.30 2.76
CA ALA A 75 10.90 -8.13 3.96
C ALA A 75 12.28 -8.26 4.64
N ARG A 76 13.35 -8.42 3.88
CA ARG A 76 14.72 -8.47 4.45
C ARG A 76 15.11 -7.17 5.11
N GLU A 77 14.77 -6.05 4.48
CA GLU A 77 14.98 -4.73 5.09
C GLU A 77 14.21 -4.60 6.40
N ALA A 78 12.92 -4.90 6.41
CA ALA A 78 12.08 -4.79 7.60
C ALA A 78 12.56 -5.67 8.77
N VAL A 79 13.01 -6.92 8.49
CA VAL A 79 13.57 -7.82 9.49
C VAL A 79 14.89 -7.28 10.05
N ALA A 80 15.75 -6.74 9.19
CA ALA A 80 17.02 -6.14 9.61
C ALA A 80 16.81 -4.85 10.42
N ASP A 81 15.88 -3.99 10.00
CA ASP A 81 15.52 -2.76 10.71
C ASP A 81 14.92 -3.06 12.09
N ALA A 82 14.06 -4.07 12.19
CA ALA A 82 13.51 -4.54 13.47
C ALA A 82 14.54 -5.24 14.37
N GLY A 83 15.67 -5.68 13.83
CA GLY A 83 16.62 -6.53 14.56
C GLY A 83 15.98 -7.82 15.07
N LEU A 84 15.18 -8.50 14.23
CA LEU A 84 14.38 -9.67 14.62
C LEU A 84 15.17 -10.98 14.70
N ASP A 85 16.39 -11.01 14.19
CA ASP A 85 17.19 -12.24 14.12
C ASP A 85 17.44 -12.84 15.50
N GLY A 86 16.93 -14.06 15.70
CA GLY A 86 17.09 -14.81 16.95
C GLY A 86 16.30 -14.29 18.16
N VAL A 87 15.44 -13.30 17.98
CA VAL A 87 14.59 -12.73 19.06
C VAL A 87 13.48 -13.69 19.47
N TYR A 88 12.80 -14.26 18.52
CA TYR A 88 11.66 -15.15 18.74
C TYR A 88 11.92 -16.56 18.21
N SER A 89 11.22 -17.55 18.78
CA SER A 89 11.12 -18.86 18.13
C SER A 89 10.47 -18.70 16.75
N PRO A 90 10.99 -19.35 15.70
CA PRO A 90 10.40 -19.28 14.36
C PRO A 90 8.91 -19.56 14.30
N ASP A 91 8.37 -20.41 15.18
CA ASP A 91 6.94 -20.77 15.25
C ASP A 91 6.07 -19.62 15.81
N ARG A 92 6.69 -18.59 16.39
CA ARG A 92 6.02 -17.42 16.96
C ARG A 92 6.10 -16.20 16.07
N VAL A 93 6.77 -16.29 14.91
CA VAL A 93 6.84 -15.21 13.92
C VAL A 93 5.96 -15.56 12.73
N GLY A 94 4.91 -14.76 12.53
CA GLY A 94 3.95 -14.94 11.42
C GLY A 94 4.25 -14.03 10.24
N ILE A 95 3.55 -14.29 9.13
CA ILE A 95 3.60 -13.45 7.91
C ILE A 95 2.19 -13.30 7.36
N LEU A 96 1.68 -12.08 7.34
CA LEU A 96 0.44 -11.69 6.68
C LEU A 96 0.78 -10.75 5.54
N PHE A 97 0.86 -11.30 4.34
CA PHE A 97 1.36 -10.55 3.21
C PHE A 97 0.55 -10.85 1.95
N GLY A 98 -0.13 -9.83 1.42
CA GLY A 98 -1.08 -9.99 0.34
C GLY A 98 -0.68 -9.29 -0.96
N THR A 99 -1.41 -9.62 -2.02
CA THR A 99 -1.38 -8.96 -3.34
C THR A 99 -2.81 -8.93 -3.87
N ALA A 100 -3.15 -7.92 -4.66
CA ALA A 100 -4.50 -7.82 -5.24
C ALA A 100 -4.68 -8.77 -6.42
N ILE A 101 -3.63 -9.00 -7.21
CA ILE A 101 -3.69 -9.74 -8.48
C ILE A 101 -2.82 -11.00 -8.49
N GLY A 102 -1.74 -11.03 -7.69
CA GLY A 102 -0.82 -12.17 -7.62
C GLY A 102 0.19 -12.20 -8.77
N GLY A 103 0.65 -13.41 -9.12
CA GLY A 103 1.64 -13.65 -10.18
C GLY A 103 1.07 -13.50 -11.59
N PHE A 104 0.43 -12.38 -11.89
CA PHE A 104 -0.31 -12.13 -13.12
C PHE A 104 0.57 -12.18 -14.36
N ILE A 105 1.77 -11.60 -14.30
CA ILE A 105 2.73 -11.61 -15.43
C ILE A 105 3.10 -13.05 -15.75
N SER A 106 3.43 -13.84 -14.75
CA SER A 106 3.74 -15.26 -14.90
C SER A 106 2.57 -16.07 -15.50
N ILE A 107 1.32 -15.71 -15.20
CA ILE A 107 0.14 -16.37 -15.82
C ILE A 107 0.13 -16.13 -17.31
N ILE A 108 0.34 -14.89 -17.76
CA ILE A 108 0.29 -14.54 -19.18
C ILE A 108 1.46 -15.20 -19.93
N GLU A 109 2.67 -15.11 -19.40
CA GLU A 109 3.85 -15.75 -19.98
C GLU A 109 3.67 -17.26 -20.17
N GLN A 110 3.13 -17.94 -19.16
CA GLN A 110 2.90 -19.39 -19.27
C GLN A 110 1.72 -19.74 -20.17
N ALA A 111 0.73 -18.88 -20.33
CA ALA A 111 -0.33 -19.03 -21.31
C ALA A 111 0.22 -18.93 -22.75
N ASP A 112 1.19 -18.05 -22.98
CA ASP A 112 1.89 -17.94 -24.27
C ASP A 112 2.77 -19.17 -24.53
N VAL A 113 3.51 -19.66 -23.52
CA VAL A 113 4.27 -20.90 -23.61
C VAL A 113 3.37 -22.08 -23.97
N LEU A 114 2.20 -22.21 -23.33
CA LEU A 114 1.22 -23.25 -23.65
C LEU A 114 0.75 -23.17 -25.10
N ARG A 115 0.44 -21.97 -25.56
CA ARG A 115 -0.07 -21.72 -26.92
C ARG A 115 0.97 -22.01 -28.00
N GLU A 116 2.22 -21.57 -27.78
CA GLU A 116 3.29 -21.63 -28.77
C GLU A 116 4.07 -22.95 -28.76
N ARG A 117 4.23 -23.57 -27.57
CA ARG A 117 5.16 -24.70 -27.34
C ARG A 117 4.50 -25.97 -26.84
N GLY A 118 3.20 -25.89 -26.48
CA GLY A 118 2.41 -27.03 -25.97
C GLY A 118 2.56 -27.30 -24.46
N PRO A 119 1.75 -28.23 -23.92
CA PRO A 119 1.60 -28.45 -22.49
C PRO A 119 2.88 -28.92 -21.78
N ASP A 120 3.74 -29.67 -22.49
CA ASP A 120 4.99 -30.21 -21.91
C ASP A 120 6.07 -29.14 -21.66
N ARG A 121 5.82 -27.91 -22.08
CA ARG A 121 6.74 -26.77 -21.93
C ARG A 121 6.32 -25.79 -20.85
N VAL A 122 5.11 -25.91 -20.31
CA VAL A 122 4.68 -25.12 -19.15
C VAL A 122 5.59 -25.41 -17.96
N ALA A 123 6.02 -24.35 -17.26
CA ALA A 123 6.96 -24.48 -16.16
C ALA A 123 6.34 -25.32 -15.01
N PRO A 124 7.03 -26.31 -14.43
CA PRO A 124 6.52 -27.09 -13.32
C PRO A 124 6.29 -26.25 -12.05
N THR A 125 6.91 -25.08 -11.95
CA THR A 125 6.74 -24.10 -10.88
C THR A 125 5.62 -23.10 -11.16
N PHE A 126 4.90 -23.23 -12.28
CA PHE A 126 3.85 -22.28 -12.68
C PHE A 126 2.81 -22.06 -11.57
N LEU A 127 2.09 -23.12 -11.20
CA LEU A 127 1.04 -22.98 -10.18
C LEU A 127 1.56 -22.42 -8.84
N PRO A 128 2.65 -22.95 -8.26
CA PRO A 128 3.21 -22.36 -7.03
C PRO A 128 3.63 -20.89 -7.14
N ASN A 129 3.86 -20.36 -8.34
CA ASN A 129 4.31 -18.96 -8.51
C ASN A 129 3.18 -17.96 -8.77
N VAL A 130 1.99 -18.42 -9.11
CA VAL A 130 0.90 -17.51 -9.51
C VAL A 130 -0.19 -17.33 -8.48
N LEU A 131 -0.19 -18.13 -7.42
CA LEU A 131 -1.18 -18.00 -6.35
C LEU A 131 -0.99 -16.67 -5.62
N VAL A 132 -2.09 -16.10 -5.14
CA VAL A 132 -2.10 -14.81 -4.44
C VAL A 132 -1.37 -14.86 -3.08
N ASP A 133 -1.18 -16.06 -2.51
CA ASP A 133 -0.45 -16.32 -1.28
C ASP A 133 1.02 -16.71 -1.51
N THR A 134 1.48 -16.78 -2.76
CA THR A 134 2.86 -17.17 -3.07
C THR A 134 3.88 -16.27 -2.41
N ALA A 135 3.65 -14.96 -2.39
CA ALA A 135 4.58 -14.02 -1.77
C ALA A 135 4.73 -14.31 -0.27
N SER A 136 3.64 -14.49 0.49
CA SER A 136 3.72 -14.80 1.92
C SER A 136 4.42 -16.13 2.19
N GLY A 137 4.16 -17.16 1.37
CA GLY A 137 4.83 -18.46 1.45
C GLY A 137 6.32 -18.40 1.15
N GLN A 138 6.72 -17.64 0.12
CA GLN A 138 8.14 -17.45 -0.25
C GLN A 138 8.90 -16.64 0.81
N LEU A 139 8.27 -15.64 1.42
CA LEU A 139 8.85 -14.92 2.56
C LEU A 139 9.10 -15.86 3.74
N ALA A 140 8.14 -16.73 4.08
CA ALA A 140 8.30 -17.71 5.14
C ALA A 140 9.45 -18.69 4.88
N ILE A 141 9.58 -19.19 3.65
CA ILE A 141 10.68 -20.08 3.24
C ILE A 141 12.03 -19.34 3.35
N ALA A 142 12.11 -18.11 2.85
CA ALA A 142 13.35 -17.35 2.79
C ALA A 142 13.84 -16.89 4.18
N LEU A 143 12.92 -16.61 5.10
CA LEU A 143 13.22 -16.10 6.44
C LEU A 143 13.19 -17.19 7.53
N GLY A 144 12.67 -18.38 7.21
CA GLY A 144 12.59 -19.50 8.15
C GLY A 144 11.49 -19.37 9.20
N PHE A 145 10.53 -18.45 9.03
CA PHE A 145 9.42 -18.22 9.95
C PHE A 145 8.30 -19.24 9.73
N ARG A 146 7.69 -19.74 10.81
CA ARG A 146 6.72 -20.85 10.80
C ARG A 146 5.44 -20.55 11.58
N GLY A 147 5.24 -19.32 12.03
CA GLY A 147 4.01 -18.88 12.66
C GLY A 147 2.85 -18.78 11.65
N PRO A 148 1.73 -18.14 12.02
CA PRO A 148 0.59 -17.96 11.13
C PRO A 148 1.02 -17.33 9.80
N ASN A 149 0.58 -17.93 8.68
CA ASN A 149 0.94 -17.45 7.33
C ASN A 149 -0.27 -17.54 6.41
N TYR A 150 -0.72 -16.41 5.89
CA TYR A 150 -1.72 -16.33 4.84
C TYR A 150 -1.70 -14.95 4.15
N ALA A 151 -2.35 -14.87 2.99
CA ALA A 151 -2.50 -13.64 2.23
C ALA A 151 -3.96 -13.16 2.29
N PRO A 152 -4.26 -12.06 2.99
CA PRO A 152 -5.54 -11.40 2.80
C PRO A 152 -5.61 -10.79 1.40
N VAL A 153 -6.80 -10.79 0.77
CA VAL A 153 -7.04 -10.19 -0.53
C VAL A 153 -8.30 -9.33 -0.45
N SER A 154 -8.13 -8.03 -0.55
CA SER A 154 -9.20 -7.03 -0.53
C SER A 154 -8.94 -5.91 -1.56
N ALA A 155 -8.48 -6.32 -2.75
CA ALA A 155 -8.07 -5.42 -3.84
C ALA A 155 -7.08 -4.35 -3.33
N CYS A 156 -7.35 -3.05 -3.55
CA CYS A 156 -6.44 -1.98 -3.14
C CYS A 156 -6.33 -1.80 -1.60
N ALA A 157 -7.24 -2.39 -0.81
CA ALA A 157 -7.18 -2.38 0.65
C ALA A 157 -6.35 -3.53 1.24
N THR A 158 -5.79 -4.42 0.41
CA THR A 158 -5.04 -5.62 0.83
C THR A 158 -3.95 -5.33 1.86
N GLY A 159 -3.10 -4.33 1.59
CA GLY A 159 -2.01 -3.97 2.50
C GLY A 159 -2.50 -3.49 3.88
N SER A 160 -3.52 -2.64 3.92
CA SER A 160 -4.15 -2.20 5.18
C SER A 160 -4.80 -3.37 5.92
N THR A 161 -5.46 -4.28 5.19
CA THR A 161 -6.05 -5.49 5.75
C THR A 161 -4.97 -6.38 6.39
N ALA A 162 -3.84 -6.60 5.70
CA ALA A 162 -2.74 -7.39 6.23
C ALA A 162 -2.17 -6.80 7.53
N VAL A 163 -1.96 -5.49 7.57
CA VAL A 163 -1.45 -4.79 8.76
C VAL A 163 -2.44 -4.89 9.93
N GLY A 164 -3.73 -4.64 9.67
CA GLY A 164 -4.76 -4.71 10.69
C GLY A 164 -4.96 -6.12 11.26
N GLU A 165 -5.11 -7.12 10.39
CA GLU A 165 -5.26 -8.52 10.81
C GLU A 165 -4.02 -9.03 11.56
N ALA A 166 -2.82 -8.58 11.19
CA ALA A 166 -1.59 -8.91 11.93
C ALA A 166 -1.63 -8.40 13.37
N ALA A 167 -2.09 -7.16 13.58
CA ALA A 167 -2.25 -6.62 14.93
C ALA A 167 -3.26 -7.44 15.75
N GLU A 168 -4.38 -7.87 15.15
CA GLU A 168 -5.39 -8.68 15.82
C GLU A 168 -4.87 -10.10 16.16
N LEU A 169 -4.03 -10.72 15.31
CA LEU A 169 -3.39 -12.00 15.63
C LEU A 169 -2.42 -11.89 16.81
N ILE A 170 -1.63 -10.81 16.88
CA ILE A 170 -0.73 -10.57 18.03
C ILE A 170 -1.55 -10.34 19.31
N LYS A 171 -2.60 -9.52 19.26
CA LYS A 171 -3.50 -9.27 20.41
C LYS A 171 -4.14 -10.57 20.93
N ARG A 172 -4.45 -11.53 20.06
CA ARG A 172 -4.97 -12.85 20.45
C ARG A 172 -3.92 -13.83 20.98
N GLY A 173 -2.62 -13.50 20.84
CA GLY A 173 -1.52 -14.36 21.24
C GLY A 173 -1.19 -15.48 20.25
N ASP A 174 -1.67 -15.38 19.01
CA ASP A 174 -1.39 -16.37 17.95
C ASP A 174 0.06 -16.27 17.46
N ALA A 175 0.68 -15.11 17.55
CA ALA A 175 2.08 -14.83 17.24
C ALA A 175 2.64 -13.74 18.16
N ASP A 176 3.97 -13.69 18.32
CA ASP A 176 4.66 -12.66 19.09
C ASP A 176 5.18 -11.53 18.19
N ALA A 177 5.45 -11.87 16.92
CA ALA A 177 5.78 -10.91 15.88
C ALA A 177 5.16 -11.33 14.55
N ILE A 178 4.81 -10.36 13.70
CA ILE A 178 4.26 -10.61 12.37
C ILE A 178 4.87 -9.61 11.38
N LEU A 179 5.33 -10.14 10.24
CA LEU A 179 5.61 -9.34 9.06
C LEU A 179 4.29 -9.12 8.30
N ALA A 180 3.84 -7.89 8.23
CA ALA A 180 2.56 -7.53 7.64
C ALA A 180 2.75 -6.57 6.46
N GLY A 181 1.99 -6.75 5.40
CA GLY A 181 2.07 -5.82 4.28
C GLY A 181 1.50 -6.36 2.97
N GLY A 182 2.04 -5.86 1.88
CA GLY A 182 1.60 -6.30 0.55
C GLY A 182 2.54 -5.87 -0.56
N ALA A 183 2.37 -6.51 -1.70
CA ALA A 183 3.08 -6.19 -2.94
C ALA A 183 2.14 -6.18 -4.13
N GLU A 184 2.54 -5.48 -5.17
CA GLU A 184 1.96 -5.61 -6.49
C GLU A 184 3.01 -5.36 -7.57
N ALA A 185 2.98 -6.15 -8.63
CA ALA A 185 3.81 -5.98 -9.81
C ALA A 185 3.01 -6.39 -11.05
N CYS A 186 2.11 -5.52 -11.47
CA CYS A 186 1.17 -5.82 -12.55
C CYS A 186 1.21 -4.82 -13.72
N ILE A 187 2.33 -4.07 -13.87
CA ILE A 187 2.51 -3.17 -15.01
C ILE A 187 2.77 -4.01 -16.27
N HIS A 188 1.69 -4.30 -16.97
CA HIS A 188 1.67 -5.19 -18.13
C HIS A 188 0.65 -4.69 -19.16
N PRO A 189 0.86 -4.89 -20.49
CA PRO A 189 -0.06 -4.43 -21.54
C PRO A 189 -1.53 -4.79 -21.32
N LEU A 190 -1.82 -6.03 -20.89
CA LEU A 190 -3.20 -6.48 -20.66
C LEU A 190 -3.88 -5.75 -19.48
N VAL A 191 -3.14 -5.50 -18.41
CA VAL A 191 -3.68 -4.76 -17.23
C VAL A 191 -3.89 -3.30 -17.60
N LEU A 192 -2.91 -2.69 -18.30
CA LEU A 192 -3.03 -1.32 -18.79
C LEU A 192 -4.26 -1.17 -19.71
N ALA A 193 -4.43 -2.08 -20.69
CA ALA A 193 -5.58 -2.09 -21.59
C ALA A 193 -6.91 -2.21 -20.83
N GLY A 194 -6.96 -3.07 -19.81
CA GLY A 194 -8.14 -3.24 -18.95
C GLY A 194 -8.56 -1.95 -18.25
N PHE A 195 -7.63 -1.27 -17.61
CA PHE A 195 -7.89 0.00 -16.93
C PHE A 195 -8.15 1.16 -17.90
N CYS A 196 -7.50 1.18 -19.08
CA CYS A 196 -7.85 2.11 -20.16
C CYS A 196 -9.32 1.94 -20.60
N SER A 197 -9.76 0.68 -20.78
CA SER A 197 -11.15 0.37 -21.15
C SER A 197 -12.15 0.79 -20.09
N MET A 198 -11.78 0.76 -18.81
CA MET A 198 -12.56 1.26 -17.68
C MET A 198 -12.56 2.80 -17.59
N ARG A 199 -11.71 3.49 -18.35
CA ARG A 199 -11.47 4.94 -18.26
C ARG A 199 -11.09 5.39 -16.85
N GLY A 200 -10.34 4.56 -16.12
CA GLY A 200 -9.91 4.82 -14.75
C GLY A 200 -8.56 5.51 -14.64
N LEU A 201 -7.78 5.55 -15.73
CA LEU A 201 -6.40 6.05 -15.72
C LEU A 201 -6.31 7.52 -16.15
N ALA A 202 -5.40 8.25 -15.52
CA ALA A 202 -4.97 9.56 -15.99
C ALA A 202 -4.05 9.39 -17.21
N ALA A 203 -4.21 10.26 -18.20
CA ALA A 203 -3.34 10.35 -19.37
C ALA A 203 -2.61 11.69 -19.33
N GLU A 204 -1.28 11.65 -19.32
CA GLU A 204 -0.40 12.83 -19.36
C GLU A 204 0.82 12.48 -20.21
N ASP A 205 0.96 13.16 -21.33
CA ASP A 205 1.98 12.83 -22.32
C ASP A 205 3.20 13.76 -22.29
N GLU A 206 3.08 14.93 -21.67
CA GLU A 206 4.15 15.94 -21.63
C GLU A 206 4.94 15.90 -20.33
N HIS A 207 4.24 15.74 -19.21
CA HIS A 207 4.82 15.81 -17.87
C HIS A 207 4.28 14.70 -16.95
N PRO A 208 4.72 13.43 -17.11
CA PRO A 208 4.23 12.28 -16.34
C PRO A 208 4.08 12.52 -14.83
N PRO A 209 5.00 13.22 -14.13
CA PRO A 209 4.87 13.51 -12.71
C PRO A 209 3.62 14.33 -12.32
N ARG A 210 2.97 14.99 -13.28
CA ARG A 210 1.75 15.81 -13.04
C ARG A 210 0.45 15.06 -13.21
N ALA A 211 0.49 13.81 -13.63
CA ALA A 211 -0.70 13.01 -13.96
C ALA A 211 -1.57 12.68 -12.74
N SER A 212 -0.93 12.27 -11.63
CA SER A 212 -1.63 12.00 -10.37
C SER A 212 -1.78 13.29 -9.57
N ARG A 213 -3.04 13.73 -9.42
CA ARG A 213 -3.39 15.00 -8.75
C ARG A 213 -4.62 14.85 -7.86
N PRO A 214 -4.48 14.08 -6.76
CA PRO A 214 -5.59 13.83 -5.86
C PRO A 214 -6.24 15.12 -5.36
N PHE A 215 -7.57 15.13 -5.33
CA PHE A 215 -8.43 16.23 -4.86
C PHE A 215 -8.41 17.51 -5.71
N ASP A 216 -7.55 17.60 -6.73
CA ASP A 216 -7.55 18.71 -7.67
C ASP A 216 -8.77 18.67 -8.59
N ALA A 217 -9.35 19.83 -8.93
CA ALA A 217 -10.52 19.92 -9.80
C ALA A 217 -10.29 19.34 -11.21
N THR A 218 -9.04 19.26 -11.66
CA THR A 218 -8.66 18.74 -12.98
C THR A 218 -8.19 17.28 -12.97
N ARG A 219 -8.37 16.57 -11.83
CA ARG A 219 -8.04 15.15 -11.73
C ARG A 219 -8.83 14.32 -12.74
N ALA A 220 -8.19 13.34 -13.36
CA ALA A 220 -8.78 12.59 -14.48
C ALA A 220 -8.68 11.07 -14.34
N GLY A 221 -8.11 10.55 -13.25
CA GLY A 221 -7.90 9.13 -13.03
C GLY A 221 -6.62 8.85 -12.24
N PHE A 222 -6.39 7.60 -11.91
CA PHE A 222 -5.18 7.19 -11.20
C PHE A 222 -4.03 6.86 -12.15
N VAL A 223 -2.81 6.79 -11.64
CA VAL A 223 -1.64 6.26 -12.34
C VAL A 223 -1.30 4.90 -11.74
N MET A 224 -1.15 3.87 -12.56
CA MET A 224 -0.73 2.53 -12.11
C MET A 224 0.65 2.59 -11.48
N GLY A 225 0.85 1.87 -10.39
CA GLY A 225 2.15 1.69 -9.74
C GLY A 225 2.43 0.24 -9.39
N GLU A 226 3.69 -0.07 -9.12
CA GLU A 226 4.13 -1.33 -8.53
C GLU A 226 4.94 -1.05 -7.26
N GLY A 227 5.07 -2.05 -6.38
CA GLY A 227 5.88 -1.92 -5.17
C GLY A 227 5.60 -3.00 -4.15
N ALA A 228 6.36 -2.98 -3.07
CA ALA A 228 6.17 -3.80 -1.89
C ALA A 228 6.47 -3.00 -0.63
N CYS A 229 5.72 -3.26 0.44
CA CYS A 229 6.00 -2.71 1.75
C CYS A 229 5.71 -3.75 2.84
N VAL A 230 6.62 -3.85 3.80
CA VAL A 230 6.54 -4.74 4.97
C VAL A 230 6.72 -3.91 6.23
N LEU A 231 5.81 -4.09 7.17
CA LEU A 231 5.90 -3.58 8.53
C LEU A 231 6.05 -4.76 9.49
N VAL A 232 7.01 -4.68 10.40
CA VAL A 232 7.15 -5.64 11.49
C VAL A 232 6.33 -5.14 12.67
N LEU A 233 5.36 -5.96 13.07
CA LEU A 233 4.53 -5.74 14.25
C LEU A 233 4.99 -6.69 15.34
N GLU A 234 5.12 -6.17 16.56
CA GLU A 234 5.45 -6.93 17.77
C GLU A 234 4.55 -6.49 18.91
N GLU A 235 4.40 -7.35 19.91
CA GLU A 235 3.81 -6.95 21.18
C GLU A 235 4.64 -5.82 21.80
N LEU A 236 3.98 -4.73 22.21
CA LEU A 236 4.64 -3.50 22.68
C LEU A 236 5.59 -3.75 23.84
N GLU A 237 5.12 -4.45 24.89
CA GLU A 237 5.92 -4.73 26.09
C GLU A 237 7.17 -5.59 25.78
N VAL A 238 7.10 -6.48 24.79
CA VAL A 238 8.26 -7.29 24.37
C VAL A 238 9.25 -6.43 23.60
N ALA A 239 8.76 -5.58 22.68
CA ALA A 239 9.59 -4.65 21.93
C ALA A 239 10.35 -3.68 22.89
N GLU A 240 9.66 -3.13 23.88
CA GLU A 240 10.27 -2.28 24.91
C GLU A 240 11.34 -3.03 25.72
N ARG A 241 11.01 -4.24 26.24
CA ARG A 241 11.97 -5.05 27.03
C ARG A 241 13.23 -5.41 26.28
N ARG A 242 13.16 -5.62 24.97
CA ARG A 242 14.33 -5.91 24.13
C ARG A 242 15.08 -4.67 23.64
N GLY A 243 14.58 -3.47 23.94
CA GLY A 243 15.14 -2.20 23.51
C GLY A 243 15.04 -1.95 22.01
N ALA A 244 13.97 -2.43 21.37
CA ALA A 244 13.72 -2.17 19.96
C ALA A 244 13.47 -0.68 19.68
N THR A 245 13.81 -0.23 18.48
CA THR A 245 13.24 1.02 17.96
C THR A 245 11.77 0.82 17.74
N ILE A 246 10.91 1.65 18.34
CA ILE A 246 9.48 1.59 18.17
C ILE A 246 9.04 2.83 17.41
N TYR A 247 8.64 2.66 16.17
CA TYR A 247 8.23 3.78 15.30
C TYR A 247 6.84 4.31 15.67
N ALA A 248 5.90 3.41 15.92
CA ALA A 248 4.52 3.76 16.26
C ALA A 248 3.76 2.52 16.77
N GLU A 249 2.55 2.73 17.32
CA GLU A 249 1.63 1.70 17.75
C GLU A 249 0.43 1.59 16.78
N ILE A 250 -0.10 0.37 16.54
CA ILE A 250 -1.40 0.17 15.91
C ILE A 250 -2.47 0.31 16.98
N LEU A 251 -3.24 1.38 16.93
CA LEU A 251 -4.30 1.68 17.88
C LEU A 251 -5.62 1.00 17.51
N GLY A 252 -5.92 0.95 16.21
CA GLY A 252 -7.18 0.41 15.72
C GLY A 252 -7.14 0.00 14.25
N TYR A 253 -8.09 -0.83 13.89
CA TYR A 253 -8.29 -1.34 12.54
C TYR A 253 -9.76 -1.67 12.32
N ALA A 254 -10.27 -1.38 11.12
CA ALA A 254 -11.58 -1.82 10.70
C ALA A 254 -11.67 -2.03 9.19
N MET A 255 -12.62 -2.87 8.80
CA MET A 255 -13.03 -3.09 7.42
C MET A 255 -14.53 -2.85 7.25
N SER A 256 -14.91 -2.55 6.02
CA SER A 256 -16.30 -2.53 5.57
C SER A 256 -16.40 -2.89 4.10
N ASN A 257 -17.61 -2.90 3.57
CA ASN A 257 -17.85 -3.01 2.13
C ASN A 257 -18.98 -2.04 1.73
N ASP A 258 -18.85 -1.39 0.59
CA ASP A 258 -19.86 -0.46 0.06
C ASP A 258 -21.13 -1.18 -0.40
N ALA A 259 -21.03 -2.43 -0.85
CA ALA A 259 -22.12 -3.23 -1.41
C ALA A 259 -22.92 -2.48 -2.49
N HIS A 260 -22.27 -1.61 -3.26
CA HIS A 260 -22.88 -0.70 -4.21
C HIS A 260 -22.61 -1.12 -5.68
N HIS A 261 -21.36 -1.13 -6.10
CA HIS A 261 -20.95 -1.41 -7.47
C HIS A 261 -19.54 -2.01 -7.54
N LEU A 262 -19.24 -2.82 -8.59
CA LEU A 262 -17.95 -3.50 -8.72
C LEU A 262 -16.75 -2.52 -8.84
N ALA A 263 -16.95 -1.35 -9.45
CA ALA A 263 -15.86 -0.42 -9.76
C ALA A 263 -16.11 1.03 -9.30
N GLN A 264 -17.34 1.41 -8.99
CA GLN A 264 -17.68 2.77 -8.57
C GLN A 264 -17.86 2.83 -7.05
N PRO A 265 -17.37 3.88 -6.37
CA PRO A 265 -17.63 4.08 -4.96
C PRO A 265 -19.11 4.33 -4.69
N ASP A 266 -19.56 4.05 -3.49
CA ASP A 266 -20.89 4.44 -3.02
C ASP A 266 -21.01 5.99 -2.99
N PRO A 267 -21.96 6.61 -3.72
CA PRO A 267 -22.13 8.06 -3.69
C PRO A 267 -22.42 8.64 -2.31
N GLU A 268 -23.05 7.85 -1.44
CA GLU A 268 -23.35 8.26 -0.05
C GLU A 268 -22.17 7.99 0.89
N SER A 269 -21.16 7.24 0.44
CA SER A 269 -19.92 6.94 1.19
C SER A 269 -20.16 6.25 2.54
N VAL A 270 -21.26 5.49 2.65
CA VAL A 270 -21.69 4.85 3.91
C VAL A 270 -20.66 3.84 4.39
N GLY A 271 -20.18 2.98 3.48
CA GLY A 271 -19.20 1.95 3.81
C GLY A 271 -17.89 2.55 4.34
N VAL A 272 -17.34 3.54 3.65
CA VAL A 272 -16.10 4.23 4.04
C VAL A 272 -16.26 4.94 5.40
N GLY A 273 -17.38 5.65 5.60
CA GLY A 273 -17.67 6.31 6.87
C GLY A 273 -17.80 5.33 8.04
N GLU A 274 -18.48 4.21 7.82
CA GLU A 274 -18.66 3.17 8.85
C GLU A 274 -17.32 2.51 9.22
N MET A 275 -16.45 2.24 8.25
CA MET A 275 -15.10 1.73 8.49
C MET A 275 -14.33 2.66 9.44
N MET A 276 -14.28 3.97 9.16
CA MET A 276 -13.58 4.93 10.02
C MET A 276 -14.16 4.99 11.42
N ARG A 277 -15.51 5.04 11.57
CA ARG A 277 -16.17 5.04 12.91
C ARG A 277 -15.81 3.80 13.71
N ARG A 278 -15.87 2.62 13.11
CA ARG A 278 -15.51 1.36 13.77
C ARG A 278 -14.04 1.31 14.18
N ALA A 279 -13.14 1.86 13.38
CA ALA A 279 -11.74 1.92 13.74
C ALA A 279 -11.51 2.82 14.96
N LEU A 280 -12.14 4.00 15.00
CA LEU A 280 -12.12 4.91 16.15
C LEU A 280 -12.70 4.25 17.39
N GLU A 281 -13.88 3.64 17.27
CA GLU A 281 -14.54 2.94 18.38
C GLU A 281 -13.67 1.82 18.98
N ARG A 282 -13.05 0.99 18.11
CA ARG A 282 -12.14 -0.09 18.55
C ARG A 282 -10.87 0.44 19.22
N ALA A 283 -10.40 1.59 18.80
CA ALA A 283 -9.26 2.27 19.42
C ALA A 283 -9.64 3.05 20.71
N GLY A 284 -10.92 3.24 20.98
CA GLY A 284 -11.39 4.09 22.08
C GLY A 284 -11.03 5.57 21.88
N LEU A 285 -11.02 6.03 20.63
CA LEU A 285 -10.64 7.39 20.26
C LEU A 285 -11.84 8.19 19.77
N GLU A 286 -11.86 9.47 20.15
CA GLU A 286 -12.79 10.45 19.58
C GLU A 286 -12.23 11.03 18.26
N PRO A 287 -13.10 11.46 17.33
CA PRO A 287 -12.67 12.03 16.04
C PRO A 287 -11.66 13.17 16.18
N GLU A 288 -11.78 14.00 17.23
CA GLU A 288 -10.92 15.15 17.49
C GLU A 288 -9.46 14.80 17.80
N GLN A 289 -9.19 13.54 18.13
CA GLN A 289 -7.83 13.07 18.42
C GLN A 289 -7.03 12.73 17.15
N ILE A 290 -7.69 12.64 15.98
CA ILE A 290 -7.02 12.39 14.71
C ILE A 290 -6.45 13.70 14.17
N GLY A 291 -5.14 13.76 14.02
CA GLY A 291 -4.44 14.93 13.48
C GLY A 291 -4.14 14.83 11.99
N TYR A 292 -4.08 13.61 11.43
CA TYR A 292 -3.72 13.37 10.05
C TYR A 292 -4.44 12.15 9.45
N ILE A 293 -4.84 12.28 8.19
CA ILE A 293 -5.33 11.18 7.36
C ILE A 293 -4.44 11.04 6.12
N ASN A 294 -3.81 9.88 5.96
CA ASN A 294 -3.28 9.48 4.64
C ASN A 294 -4.45 8.85 3.88
N ALA A 295 -4.95 9.60 2.92
CA ALA A 295 -6.15 9.25 2.19
C ALA A 295 -5.89 8.19 1.12
N HIS A 296 -6.93 7.45 0.77
CA HIS A 296 -6.88 6.64 -0.44
C HIS A 296 -6.61 7.48 -1.68
N GLY A 297 -7.30 8.60 -1.86
CA GLY A 297 -6.98 9.70 -2.76
C GLY A 297 -6.31 9.28 -4.07
N THR A 298 -7.01 8.57 -4.95
CA THR A 298 -6.45 8.00 -6.19
C THR A 298 -6.36 8.97 -7.35
N SER A 299 -6.80 10.22 -7.19
CA SER A 299 -6.92 11.19 -8.30
C SER A 299 -8.08 10.85 -9.26
N THR A 300 -9.06 10.05 -8.80
CA THR A 300 -10.26 9.80 -9.59
C THR A 300 -11.37 10.80 -9.23
N PRO A 301 -12.14 11.30 -10.22
CA PRO A 301 -13.17 12.29 -9.96
C PRO A 301 -14.18 11.85 -8.89
N LEU A 302 -14.68 10.62 -8.97
CA LEU A 302 -15.67 10.09 -8.03
C LEU A 302 -15.10 9.63 -6.71
N GLY A 303 -13.92 8.99 -6.73
CA GLY A 303 -13.30 8.41 -5.52
C GLY A 303 -12.91 9.47 -4.51
N ASP A 304 -12.20 10.51 -4.95
CA ASP A 304 -11.68 11.56 -4.08
C ASP A 304 -12.83 12.39 -3.45
N ALA A 305 -13.90 12.67 -4.23
CA ALA A 305 -15.09 13.34 -3.72
C ALA A 305 -15.86 12.47 -2.71
N ALA A 306 -15.98 11.15 -2.96
CA ALA A 306 -16.63 10.23 -2.04
C ALA A 306 -15.84 10.12 -0.71
N GLU A 307 -14.51 10.03 -0.77
CA GLU A 307 -13.67 9.99 0.42
C GLU A 307 -13.75 11.28 1.22
N THR A 308 -13.71 12.44 0.56
CA THR A 308 -13.89 13.75 1.21
C THR A 308 -15.23 13.82 1.95
N ARG A 309 -16.31 13.32 1.33
CA ARG A 309 -17.64 13.26 1.94
C ARG A 309 -17.64 12.35 3.17
N ALA A 310 -17.04 11.16 3.09
CA ALA A 310 -16.93 10.24 4.23
C ALA A 310 -16.17 10.88 5.40
N ILE A 311 -15.04 11.55 5.13
CA ILE A 311 -14.27 12.26 6.16
C ILE A 311 -15.15 13.32 6.85
N LYS A 312 -15.87 14.14 6.09
CA LYS A 312 -16.78 15.14 6.66
C LYS A 312 -17.91 14.52 7.50
N GLN A 313 -18.48 13.39 7.08
CA GLN A 313 -19.53 12.69 7.82
C GLN A 313 -19.04 12.10 9.14
N VAL A 314 -17.78 11.68 9.23
CA VAL A 314 -17.19 11.07 10.43
C VAL A 314 -16.67 12.12 11.40
N PHE A 315 -15.97 13.13 10.88
CA PHE A 315 -15.22 14.10 11.66
C PHE A 315 -15.96 15.43 11.90
N GLY A 316 -17.10 15.65 11.22
CA GLY A 316 -17.89 16.88 11.38
C GLY A 316 -17.04 18.14 11.16
N ASP A 317 -17.15 19.11 12.08
CA ASP A 317 -16.37 20.35 12.04
C ASP A 317 -14.85 20.11 12.21
N HIS A 318 -14.45 18.97 12.78
CA HIS A 318 -13.04 18.61 12.93
C HIS A 318 -12.39 18.25 11.59
N ALA A 319 -13.17 17.81 10.59
CA ALA A 319 -12.65 17.55 9.23
C ALA A 319 -11.91 18.74 8.62
N TYR A 320 -12.29 19.97 9.00
CA TYR A 320 -11.64 21.20 8.53
C TYR A 320 -10.42 21.63 9.37
N LYS A 321 -10.07 20.87 10.40
CA LYS A 321 -8.94 21.14 11.30
C LYS A 321 -7.83 20.10 11.20
N LEU A 322 -8.18 18.87 10.83
CA LEU A 322 -7.21 17.82 10.59
C LEU A 322 -6.57 17.97 9.19
N ALA A 323 -5.36 17.47 9.03
CA ALA A 323 -4.68 17.44 7.74
C ALA A 323 -4.99 16.13 6.99
N VAL A 324 -5.18 16.24 5.68
CA VAL A 324 -5.35 15.10 4.77
C VAL A 324 -4.26 15.16 3.72
N SER A 325 -3.64 14.04 3.32
CA SER A 325 -2.84 14.03 2.09
C SER A 325 -2.93 12.68 1.39
N SER A 326 -2.67 12.68 0.08
CA SER A 326 -2.51 11.46 -0.69
C SER A 326 -1.10 11.35 -1.26
N THR A 327 -0.34 10.40 -0.75
CA THR A 327 0.99 10.08 -1.27
C THR A 327 0.95 9.39 -2.63
N LYS A 328 -0.22 8.96 -3.11
CA LYS A 328 -0.40 8.48 -4.50
C LYS A 328 -0.13 9.56 -5.55
N SER A 329 -0.09 10.83 -5.16
CA SER A 329 0.39 11.91 -6.02
C SER A 329 1.82 11.72 -6.51
N VAL A 330 2.64 10.96 -5.75
CA VAL A 330 4.05 10.68 -6.07
C VAL A 330 4.36 9.19 -6.26
N THR A 331 3.70 8.29 -5.52
CA THR A 331 3.91 6.83 -5.63
C THR A 331 3.14 6.20 -6.80
N GLY A 332 2.15 6.91 -7.37
CA GLY A 332 1.10 6.24 -8.13
C GLY A 332 0.27 5.30 -7.24
N HIS A 333 -0.60 4.51 -7.84
CA HIS A 333 -1.43 3.55 -7.13
C HIS A 333 -0.84 2.14 -7.22
N CYS A 334 -0.20 1.66 -6.16
CA CYS A 334 0.47 0.36 -6.08
C CYS A 334 -0.49 -0.79 -5.68
N PHE A 335 -1.78 -0.68 -5.93
CA PHE A 335 -2.82 -1.71 -5.71
C PHE A 335 -2.70 -2.43 -4.35
N GLY A 336 -2.39 -3.73 -4.34
CA GLY A 336 -2.28 -4.53 -3.12
C GLY A 336 -1.20 -4.06 -2.15
N ALA A 337 -0.16 -3.39 -2.64
CA ALA A 337 0.88 -2.78 -1.80
C ALA A 337 0.47 -1.42 -1.20
N ALA A 338 -0.49 -0.72 -1.83
CA ALA A 338 -0.78 0.69 -1.53
C ALA A 338 -1.07 0.92 -0.04
N GLY A 339 -1.98 0.13 0.54
CA GLY A 339 -2.35 0.31 1.95
C GLY A 339 -1.22 0.07 2.95
N ALA A 340 -0.25 -0.79 2.64
CA ALA A 340 0.94 -1.00 3.48
C ALA A 340 1.94 0.17 3.34
N ILE A 341 2.15 0.67 2.11
CA ILE A 341 2.98 1.86 1.86
C ILE A 341 2.38 3.07 2.62
N GLU A 342 1.08 3.25 2.55
CA GLU A 342 0.37 4.37 3.19
C GLU A 342 0.33 4.24 4.72
N ALA A 343 0.21 3.03 5.26
CA ALA A 343 0.40 2.77 6.68
C ALA A 343 1.83 3.14 7.12
N MET A 344 2.86 2.78 6.35
CA MET A 344 4.25 3.21 6.60
C MET A 344 4.39 4.74 6.56
N MET A 345 3.71 5.44 5.63
CA MET A 345 3.70 6.91 5.60
C MET A 345 3.08 7.50 6.87
N CYS A 346 1.99 6.92 7.38
CA CYS A 346 1.40 7.33 8.66
C CYS A 346 2.36 7.09 9.84
N VAL A 347 3.02 5.93 9.88
CA VAL A 347 4.03 5.61 10.90
C VAL A 347 5.14 6.65 10.92
N ARG A 348 5.70 6.97 9.76
CA ARG A 348 6.76 7.97 9.63
C ARG A 348 6.26 9.37 9.95
N ALA A 349 5.05 9.72 9.53
CA ALA A 349 4.47 11.03 9.83
C ALA A 349 4.33 11.28 11.34
N VAL A 350 3.83 10.28 12.08
CA VAL A 350 3.70 10.33 13.54
C VAL A 350 5.08 10.34 14.23
N HIS A 351 6.01 9.54 13.75
CA HIS A 351 7.35 9.41 14.33
C HIS A 351 8.21 10.66 14.09
N ASP A 352 8.23 11.15 12.85
CA ASP A 352 9.17 12.20 12.43
C ASP A 352 8.58 13.63 12.57
N GLY A 353 7.28 13.76 12.83
CA GLY A 353 6.62 15.06 12.95
C GLY A 353 6.55 15.84 11.64
N VAL A 354 6.37 15.14 10.51
CA VAL A 354 6.27 15.73 9.18
C VAL A 354 5.16 15.05 8.39
N LEU A 355 4.25 15.83 7.81
CA LEU A 355 3.19 15.32 6.92
C LEU A 355 3.65 15.39 5.47
N PRO A 356 3.62 14.28 4.71
CA PRO A 356 3.92 14.30 3.28
C PRO A 356 2.85 15.06 2.51
N PRO A 357 3.21 15.73 1.40
CA PRO A 357 2.28 16.56 0.63
C PRO A 357 1.38 15.72 -0.29
N THR A 358 0.25 16.31 -0.68
CA THR A 358 -0.44 15.98 -1.92
C THR A 358 0.14 16.86 -3.03
N MET A 359 0.88 16.28 -3.94
CA MET A 359 1.46 16.99 -5.07
C MET A 359 0.43 17.27 -6.16
N ASN A 360 0.69 18.26 -6.99
CA ASN A 360 -0.13 18.66 -8.14
C ASN A 360 -1.53 19.21 -7.78
N TYR A 361 -1.72 19.67 -6.54
CA TYR A 361 -2.94 20.38 -6.14
C TYR A 361 -2.83 21.85 -6.53
N GLU A 362 -3.43 22.21 -7.66
CA GLU A 362 -3.32 23.54 -8.28
C GLU A 362 -4.68 24.24 -8.39
N HIS A 363 -5.76 23.48 -8.56
CA HIS A 363 -7.11 23.97 -8.79
C HIS A 363 -8.05 23.39 -7.73
N PRO A 364 -8.45 24.19 -6.73
CA PRO A 364 -9.39 23.74 -5.70
C PRO A 364 -10.72 23.24 -6.30
N ASP A 365 -11.19 22.10 -5.78
CA ASP A 365 -12.50 21.55 -6.13
C ASP A 365 -13.49 21.79 -4.98
N PRO A 366 -14.66 22.41 -5.23
CA PRO A 366 -15.68 22.62 -4.20
C PRO A 366 -16.18 21.35 -3.51
N GLU A 367 -16.09 20.18 -4.16
CA GLU A 367 -16.44 18.90 -3.55
C GLU A 367 -15.32 18.34 -2.68
N CYS A 368 -14.07 18.84 -2.86
CA CYS A 368 -12.86 18.47 -2.14
C CYS A 368 -12.27 19.71 -1.46
N ASP A 369 -12.88 20.17 -0.37
CA ASP A 369 -12.61 21.47 0.28
C ASP A 369 -11.92 21.35 1.65
N LEU A 370 -11.22 20.23 1.92
CA LEU A 370 -10.44 20.02 3.14
C LEU A 370 -8.99 20.53 2.99
N ASP A 371 -8.20 20.42 4.04
CA ASP A 371 -6.77 20.74 4.01
C ASP A 371 -5.96 19.53 3.50
N TYR A 372 -5.59 19.53 2.22
CA TYR A 372 -4.91 18.41 1.58
C TYR A 372 -3.37 18.48 1.64
N VAL A 373 -2.78 19.28 2.51
CA VAL A 373 -1.33 19.51 2.60
C VAL A 373 -0.74 19.78 1.20
N PRO A 374 -1.14 20.87 0.52
CA PRO A 374 -0.86 21.04 -0.90
C PRO A 374 0.61 21.31 -1.20
N ASN A 375 1.19 20.51 -2.09
CA ASN A 375 2.47 20.67 -2.79
C ASN A 375 3.74 20.82 -1.94
N GLN A 376 3.63 20.91 -0.62
CA GLN A 376 4.77 21.04 0.29
C GLN A 376 4.53 20.25 1.57
N ALA A 377 5.52 19.48 2.00
CA ALA A 377 5.49 18.80 3.28
C ALA A 377 5.31 19.80 4.43
N ARG A 378 4.58 19.39 5.45
CA ARG A 378 4.26 20.25 6.60
C ARG A 378 4.91 19.71 7.87
N PRO A 379 5.91 20.40 8.44
CA PRO A 379 6.41 20.07 9.78
C PRO A 379 5.32 20.33 10.81
N VAL A 380 4.78 19.27 11.39
CA VAL A 380 3.78 19.33 12.46
C VAL A 380 3.72 17.99 13.17
N GLN A 381 3.79 18.02 14.49
CA GLN A 381 3.63 16.81 15.28
C GLN A 381 2.16 16.44 15.36
N VAL A 382 1.86 15.20 14.98
CA VAL A 382 0.54 14.59 15.20
C VAL A 382 0.71 13.34 16.05
N ASP A 383 -0.22 13.11 16.97
CA ASP A 383 -0.15 11.95 17.87
C ASP A 383 -0.86 10.74 17.29
N VAL A 384 -1.89 10.96 16.46
CA VAL A 384 -2.64 9.88 15.82
C VAL A 384 -2.86 10.19 14.34
N ALA A 385 -2.53 9.22 13.51
CA ALA A 385 -2.79 9.24 12.08
C ALA A 385 -3.69 8.07 11.67
N LEU A 386 -4.47 8.27 10.60
CA LEU A 386 -5.35 7.28 10.01
C LEU A 386 -4.94 7.05 8.55
N SER A 387 -4.77 5.80 8.13
CA SER A 387 -4.55 5.41 6.74
C SER A 387 -5.83 4.79 6.18
N ASN A 388 -6.38 5.38 5.12
CA ASN A 388 -7.55 4.86 4.41
C ASN A 388 -7.16 4.10 3.16
N ALA A 389 -7.83 2.98 2.90
CA ALA A 389 -7.73 2.25 1.64
C ALA A 389 -9.10 1.83 1.15
N MET A 390 -9.40 2.11 -0.12
CA MET A 390 -10.64 1.74 -0.79
C MET A 390 -10.33 0.93 -2.04
N GLY A 391 -10.96 -0.22 -2.22
CA GLY A 391 -10.67 -1.16 -3.30
C GLY A 391 -11.86 -1.42 -4.21
N LEU A 392 -11.56 -1.84 -5.45
CA LEU A 392 -12.57 -2.38 -6.36
C LEU A 392 -13.36 -3.50 -5.66
N GLY A 393 -14.66 -3.59 -5.93
CA GLY A 393 -15.57 -4.48 -5.20
C GLY A 393 -16.14 -3.85 -3.93
N GLY A 394 -15.85 -2.56 -3.66
CA GLY A 394 -16.30 -1.83 -2.49
C GLY A 394 -15.57 -2.22 -1.20
N HIS A 395 -14.40 -2.83 -1.29
CA HIS A 395 -13.59 -3.18 -0.13
C HIS A 395 -12.98 -1.94 0.50
N ASN A 396 -13.24 -1.71 1.79
CA ASN A 396 -12.69 -0.60 2.55
C ASN A 396 -11.90 -1.13 3.74
N GLY A 397 -10.74 -0.54 4.02
CA GLY A 397 -9.90 -0.85 5.18
C GLY A 397 -9.20 0.39 5.70
N CYS A 398 -9.13 0.55 7.01
CA CYS A 398 -8.31 1.61 7.61
C CYS A 398 -7.53 1.10 8.81
N VAL A 399 -6.39 1.74 9.03
CA VAL A 399 -5.50 1.49 10.17
C VAL A 399 -5.27 2.80 10.90
N LEU A 400 -5.41 2.79 12.22
CA LEU A 400 -5.05 3.89 13.12
C LEU A 400 -3.67 3.64 13.71
N VAL A 401 -2.81 4.63 13.59
CA VAL A 401 -1.43 4.62 14.03
C VAL A 401 -1.23 5.71 15.08
N GLY A 402 -0.68 5.35 16.21
CA GLY A 402 -0.40 6.27 17.32
C GLY A 402 1.07 6.42 17.62
N ARG A 403 1.43 7.58 18.10
CA ARG A 403 2.77 7.87 18.62
C ARG A 403 2.99 7.11 19.93
N VAL A 404 4.14 6.49 20.07
CA VAL A 404 4.58 5.94 21.35
C VAL A 404 5.21 7.07 22.18
N PRO A 405 4.85 7.23 23.45
CA PRO A 405 5.34 8.29 24.32
C PRO A 405 6.86 8.35 24.49
#